data_e14bb448a63694d64abde08443faa401
#
_entry.id   e14bb448a63694d64abde08443faa401
#
_cell.length_a   1.000
_cell.length_b   1.000
_cell.length_c   1.000
_cell.angle_alpha   90.00
_cell.angle_beta   90.00
_cell.angle_gamma   90.00
#
_symmetry.space_group_name_H-M   'P 1'
#
loop_
_entity.id
_entity.type
_entity.pdbx_description
1 polymer ?
#
loop_
_entity_poly.entity_id
_entity_poly.type
_entity_poly.pdbx_seq_one_letter_code
_entity_poly.pdbx_strand_id
1 'polypeptide(L)'
;HLGKIHIRLAKELDSEFELAGFHDPNEEISKAAAEEFGLEAFDSIEDLVDRCDAIDIVTPTLSHFNCAQYALRSGKHVFIEKPLTNTMEEAKKLVDLTEEAKLSVQVGHVERFNPAFVAAQPHFDQVMFIETHRLAEYNPRGTDVSVVLDLMIHDIDIVLNVVKSNLRKTSASGVAVISDNPDICNARLEFDNGCVANLTASRISLKNMRKSRFFQKNAYITVDFLERKTDLIQIQDPDPTDPFGVIINPGNDKKPKQLVFDKPTVLESNAIKEELRAFAHAINNSTPTKVTVEDGHDAMQVAYQILDQLSFSNSIFAA
;
A
#
# COMPACT_ATOMS: atom_id res chain seq x y z
N HIS A 1 -2.16 -7.49 -17.26
CA HIS A 1 -1.12 -8.32 -16.59
C HIS A 1 -1.48 -8.62 -15.14
N LEU A 2 -1.83 -7.60 -14.33
CA LEU A 2 -2.17 -7.79 -12.92
C LEU A 2 -3.45 -8.61 -12.75
N GLY A 3 -4.50 -8.37 -13.54
CA GLY A 3 -5.73 -9.17 -13.51
C GLY A 3 -5.50 -10.67 -13.68
N LYS A 4 -4.56 -11.08 -14.55
CA LYS A 4 -4.18 -12.50 -14.69
C LYS A 4 -3.54 -13.07 -13.41
N ILE A 5 -2.83 -12.24 -12.64
CA ILE A 5 -2.26 -12.65 -11.35
C ILE A 5 -3.40 -12.86 -10.34
N HIS A 6 -4.35 -11.91 -10.27
CA HIS A 6 -5.52 -12.02 -9.40
C HIS A 6 -6.35 -13.26 -9.71
N ILE A 7 -6.67 -13.52 -10.99
CA ILE A 7 -7.42 -14.73 -11.40
C ILE A 7 -6.68 -16.00 -10.92
N ARG A 8 -5.35 -16.09 -11.13
CA ARG A 8 -4.57 -17.25 -10.71
C ARG A 8 -4.62 -17.47 -9.21
N LEU A 9 -4.42 -16.40 -8.44
CA LEU A 9 -4.41 -16.47 -6.98
C LEU A 9 -5.81 -16.71 -6.40
N ALA A 10 -6.86 -16.13 -6.99
CA ALA A 10 -8.22 -16.42 -6.59
C ALA A 10 -8.62 -17.88 -6.88
N LYS A 11 -8.14 -18.47 -7.98
CA LYS A 11 -8.30 -19.93 -8.25
C LYS A 11 -7.60 -20.83 -7.21
N GLU A 12 -6.50 -20.35 -6.61
CA GLU A 12 -5.82 -21.05 -5.52
C GLU A 12 -6.55 -20.92 -4.17
N LEU A 13 -7.56 -20.06 -4.11
CA LEU A 13 -8.41 -19.77 -2.96
C LEU A 13 -9.82 -20.34 -3.19
N ASP A 14 -9.89 -21.58 -3.67
CA ASP A 14 -11.13 -22.27 -4.07
C ASP A 14 -12.07 -22.58 -2.89
N SER A 15 -11.57 -22.54 -1.66
CA SER A 15 -12.39 -22.60 -0.45
C SER A 15 -13.03 -21.27 -0.08
N GLU A 16 -12.47 -20.15 -0.54
CA GLU A 16 -12.92 -18.77 -0.25
C GLU A 16 -13.73 -18.17 -1.40
N PHE A 17 -13.41 -18.53 -2.67
CA PHE A 17 -14.00 -17.95 -3.87
C PHE A 17 -14.49 -19.00 -4.85
N GLU A 18 -15.68 -18.77 -5.41
CA GLU A 18 -16.14 -19.37 -6.65
C GLU A 18 -16.02 -18.32 -7.77
N LEU A 19 -15.13 -18.56 -8.74
CA LEU A 19 -14.91 -17.62 -9.83
C LEU A 19 -15.98 -17.78 -10.90
N ALA A 20 -16.89 -16.81 -11.00
CA ALA A 20 -17.93 -16.79 -12.02
C ALA A 20 -17.35 -16.51 -13.42
N GLY A 21 -16.34 -15.65 -13.52
CA GLY A 21 -15.68 -15.26 -14.77
C GLY A 21 -15.01 -13.89 -14.67
N PHE A 22 -14.84 -13.25 -15.80
CA PHE A 22 -14.24 -11.91 -15.87
C PHE A 22 -14.74 -11.13 -17.08
N HIS A 23 -14.51 -9.81 -17.09
CA HIS A 23 -14.71 -8.92 -18.24
C HIS A 23 -13.43 -8.15 -18.54
N ASP A 24 -13.04 -8.08 -19.81
CA ASP A 24 -11.98 -7.20 -20.32
C ASP A 24 -12.49 -6.59 -21.64
N PRO A 25 -12.48 -5.25 -21.81
CA PRO A 25 -13.01 -4.62 -23.01
C PRO A 25 -12.19 -4.92 -24.29
N ASN A 26 -10.98 -5.45 -24.14
CA ASN A 26 -10.18 -5.89 -25.26
C ASN A 26 -10.50 -7.35 -25.59
N GLU A 27 -11.19 -7.58 -26.72
CA GLU A 27 -11.65 -8.91 -27.14
C GLU A 27 -10.51 -9.94 -27.28
N GLU A 28 -9.34 -9.52 -27.80
CA GLU A 28 -8.20 -10.43 -28.01
C GLU A 28 -7.62 -10.89 -26.65
N ILE A 29 -7.47 -9.92 -25.71
CA ILE A 29 -7.01 -10.21 -24.35
C ILE A 29 -8.03 -11.08 -23.64
N SER A 30 -9.31 -10.77 -23.79
CA SER A 30 -10.43 -11.52 -23.18
C SER A 30 -10.45 -12.96 -23.65
N LYS A 31 -10.42 -13.22 -24.96
CA LYS A 31 -10.39 -14.57 -25.53
C LYS A 31 -9.17 -15.38 -25.06
N ALA A 32 -7.97 -14.77 -25.13
CA ALA A 32 -6.74 -15.42 -24.69
C ALA A 32 -6.76 -15.77 -23.18
N ALA A 33 -7.35 -14.91 -22.36
CA ALA A 33 -7.47 -15.18 -20.92
C ALA A 33 -8.53 -16.24 -20.62
N ALA A 34 -9.66 -16.25 -21.34
CA ALA A 34 -10.67 -17.29 -21.23
C ALA A 34 -10.11 -18.69 -21.53
N GLU A 35 -9.33 -18.81 -22.58
CA GLU A 35 -8.63 -20.06 -22.95
C GLU A 35 -7.57 -20.44 -21.90
N GLU A 36 -6.75 -19.48 -21.44
CA GLU A 36 -5.68 -19.73 -20.47
C GLU A 36 -6.21 -20.22 -19.13
N PHE A 37 -7.31 -19.63 -18.65
CA PHE A 37 -7.82 -19.90 -17.32
C PHE A 37 -9.03 -20.84 -17.29
N GLY A 38 -9.64 -21.13 -18.43
CA GLY A 38 -10.87 -21.92 -18.50
C GLY A 38 -12.04 -21.25 -17.78
N LEU A 39 -12.14 -19.93 -17.90
CA LEU A 39 -13.18 -19.11 -17.26
C LEU A 39 -14.07 -18.44 -18.33
N GLU A 40 -15.30 -18.17 -17.95
CA GLU A 40 -16.24 -17.40 -18.77
C GLU A 40 -15.75 -15.95 -18.91
N ALA A 41 -15.71 -15.44 -20.14
CA ALA A 41 -15.49 -14.03 -20.43
C ALA A 41 -16.86 -13.40 -20.71
N PHE A 42 -17.27 -12.46 -19.89
CA PHE A 42 -18.53 -11.72 -20.06
C PHE A 42 -18.37 -10.59 -21.06
N ASP A 43 -19.41 -10.34 -21.86
CA ASP A 43 -19.39 -9.29 -22.90
C ASP A 43 -19.44 -7.89 -22.29
N SER A 44 -20.03 -7.75 -21.09
CA SER A 44 -20.16 -6.47 -20.38
C SER A 44 -19.85 -6.60 -18.90
N ILE A 45 -19.56 -5.45 -18.27
CA ILE A 45 -19.43 -5.39 -16.81
C ILE A 45 -20.77 -5.65 -16.13
N GLU A 46 -21.85 -5.25 -16.74
CA GLU A 46 -23.23 -5.44 -16.27
C GLU A 46 -23.54 -6.93 -16.10
N ASP A 47 -23.28 -7.72 -17.14
CA ASP A 47 -23.51 -9.17 -17.11
C ASP A 47 -22.65 -9.87 -16.05
N LEU A 48 -21.38 -9.45 -15.89
CA LEU A 48 -20.50 -9.95 -14.85
C LEU A 48 -21.02 -9.62 -13.44
N VAL A 49 -21.39 -8.37 -13.21
CA VAL A 49 -21.86 -7.88 -11.90
C VAL A 49 -23.14 -8.61 -11.48
N ASP A 50 -24.07 -8.88 -12.39
CA ASP A 50 -25.31 -9.60 -12.11
C ASP A 50 -25.07 -11.04 -11.63
N ARG A 51 -23.97 -11.65 -12.02
CA ARG A 51 -23.60 -13.03 -11.70
C ARG A 51 -22.77 -13.21 -10.42
N CYS A 52 -22.28 -12.13 -9.84
CA CYS A 52 -21.33 -12.16 -8.74
C CYS A 52 -21.91 -11.58 -7.45
N ASP A 53 -21.36 -12.00 -6.30
CA ASP A 53 -21.58 -11.36 -4.98
C ASP A 53 -20.53 -10.31 -4.69
N ALA A 54 -19.34 -10.45 -5.31
CA ALA A 54 -18.21 -9.53 -5.16
C ALA A 54 -17.48 -9.32 -6.48
N ILE A 55 -16.96 -8.13 -6.68
CA ILE A 55 -16.21 -7.73 -7.89
C ILE A 55 -14.78 -7.33 -7.50
N ASP A 56 -13.81 -7.91 -8.18
CA ASP A 56 -12.40 -7.57 -8.10
C ASP A 56 -12.01 -6.65 -9.27
N ILE A 57 -11.70 -5.38 -8.97
CA ILE A 57 -11.44 -4.32 -9.95
C ILE A 57 -9.93 -4.12 -10.10
N VAL A 58 -9.39 -4.64 -11.21
CA VAL A 58 -7.98 -4.59 -11.59
C VAL A 58 -7.80 -3.87 -12.93
N THR A 59 -8.69 -2.96 -13.24
CA THR A 59 -8.71 -2.15 -14.46
C THR A 59 -7.64 -1.04 -14.40
N PRO A 60 -7.40 -0.27 -15.48
CA PRO A 60 -6.71 1.00 -15.36
C PRO A 60 -7.46 1.95 -14.40
N THR A 61 -6.71 2.76 -13.65
CA THR A 61 -7.24 3.66 -12.59
C THR A 61 -8.40 4.53 -13.04
N LEU A 62 -8.38 4.99 -14.30
CA LEU A 62 -9.48 5.80 -14.87
C LEU A 62 -10.85 5.11 -14.85
N SER A 63 -10.89 3.79 -14.78
CA SER A 63 -12.11 3.00 -14.74
C SER A 63 -12.53 2.58 -13.33
N HIS A 64 -11.67 2.73 -12.32
CA HIS A 64 -11.91 2.25 -10.95
C HIS A 64 -13.23 2.78 -10.40
N PHE A 65 -13.43 4.11 -10.46
CA PHE A 65 -14.62 4.75 -9.90
C PHE A 65 -15.92 4.23 -10.56
N ASN A 66 -15.96 4.19 -11.89
CA ASN A 66 -17.17 3.79 -12.60
C ASN A 66 -17.53 2.32 -12.34
N CYS A 67 -16.53 1.43 -12.36
CA CYS A 67 -16.72 0.01 -12.06
C CYS A 67 -17.18 -0.20 -10.61
N ALA A 68 -16.52 0.44 -9.65
CA ALA A 68 -16.86 0.32 -8.24
C ALA A 68 -18.23 0.90 -7.91
N GLN A 69 -18.55 2.08 -8.44
CA GLN A 69 -19.86 2.70 -8.26
C GLN A 69 -21.00 1.81 -8.80
N TYR A 70 -20.79 1.22 -9.97
CA TYR A 70 -21.79 0.34 -10.56
C TYR A 70 -21.99 -0.92 -9.70
N ALA A 71 -20.90 -1.59 -9.30
CA ALA A 71 -20.96 -2.78 -8.46
C ALA A 71 -21.63 -2.50 -7.10
N LEU A 72 -21.24 -1.41 -6.41
CA LEU A 72 -21.83 -1.02 -5.13
C LEU A 72 -23.33 -0.71 -5.23
N ARG A 73 -23.75 0.01 -6.28
CA ARG A 73 -25.17 0.28 -6.53
C ARG A 73 -25.98 -0.96 -6.88
N SER A 74 -25.33 -1.98 -7.41
CA SER A 74 -25.90 -3.31 -7.67
C SER A 74 -25.85 -4.24 -6.44
N GLY A 75 -25.44 -3.72 -5.27
CA GLY A 75 -25.40 -4.49 -4.02
C GLY A 75 -24.25 -5.49 -3.93
N LYS A 76 -23.13 -5.26 -4.64
CA LYS A 76 -21.97 -6.16 -4.66
C LYS A 76 -20.83 -5.62 -3.82
N HIS A 77 -20.13 -6.52 -3.11
CA HIS A 77 -18.87 -6.20 -2.44
C HIS A 77 -17.78 -5.89 -3.46
N VAL A 78 -16.78 -5.08 -3.11
CA VAL A 78 -15.79 -4.61 -4.09
C VAL A 78 -14.37 -4.69 -3.52
N PHE A 79 -13.49 -5.31 -4.28
CA PHE A 79 -12.04 -5.11 -4.16
C PHE A 79 -11.60 -4.14 -5.25
N ILE A 80 -10.76 -3.15 -4.91
CA ILE A 80 -10.28 -2.14 -5.86
C ILE A 80 -8.77 -2.02 -5.74
N GLU A 81 -8.04 -2.21 -6.85
CA GLU A 81 -6.60 -1.95 -6.89
C GLU A 81 -6.25 -0.48 -6.63
N LYS A 82 -5.04 -0.27 -6.13
CA LYS A 82 -4.51 1.08 -5.89
C LYS A 82 -4.17 1.79 -7.23
N PRO A 83 -4.24 3.13 -7.27
CA PRO A 83 -4.89 4.01 -6.30
C PRO A 83 -6.41 3.84 -6.34
N LEU A 84 -7.09 4.15 -5.23
CA LEU A 84 -8.55 3.94 -5.10
C LEU A 84 -9.35 4.48 -6.30
N THR A 85 -9.03 5.70 -6.74
CA THR A 85 -9.65 6.37 -7.90
C THR A 85 -8.65 7.28 -8.60
N ASN A 86 -9.11 7.95 -9.67
CA ASN A 86 -8.30 8.92 -10.39
C ASN A 86 -8.32 10.32 -9.76
N THR A 87 -9.35 10.69 -9.00
CA THR A 87 -9.51 12.01 -8.38
C THR A 87 -9.98 11.90 -6.95
N MET A 88 -9.69 12.93 -6.14
CA MET A 88 -10.17 13.00 -4.74
C MET A 88 -11.69 13.11 -4.64
N GLU A 89 -12.33 13.75 -5.62
CA GLU A 89 -13.80 13.84 -5.66
C GLU A 89 -14.44 12.46 -5.86
N GLU A 90 -13.88 11.64 -6.76
CA GLU A 90 -14.31 10.25 -6.95
C GLU A 90 -14.09 9.41 -5.70
N ALA A 91 -12.91 9.54 -5.06
CA ALA A 91 -12.59 8.82 -3.83
C ALA A 91 -13.60 9.13 -2.71
N LYS A 92 -13.91 10.42 -2.51
CA LYS A 92 -14.91 10.82 -1.54
C LYS A 92 -16.30 10.24 -1.84
N LYS A 93 -16.73 10.26 -3.12
CA LYS A 93 -18.01 9.66 -3.52
C LYS A 93 -18.05 8.15 -3.26
N LEU A 94 -16.92 7.43 -3.39
CA LEU A 94 -16.86 6.00 -3.07
C LEU A 94 -16.96 5.75 -1.55
N VAL A 95 -16.33 6.59 -0.73
CA VAL A 95 -16.49 6.53 0.74
C VAL A 95 -17.95 6.69 1.12
N ASP A 96 -18.60 7.78 0.65
CA ASP A 96 -20.01 8.06 0.94
C ASP A 96 -20.92 6.90 0.47
N LEU A 97 -20.67 6.35 -0.72
CA LEU A 97 -21.46 5.25 -1.29
C LEU A 97 -21.25 3.94 -0.53
N THR A 98 -20.03 3.65 -0.07
CA THR A 98 -19.71 2.45 0.72
C THR A 98 -20.45 2.47 2.06
N GLU A 99 -20.49 3.63 2.72
CA GLU A 99 -21.22 3.83 3.97
C GLU A 99 -22.74 3.64 3.76
N GLU A 100 -23.28 4.22 2.67
CA GLU A 100 -24.70 4.07 2.32
C GLU A 100 -25.08 2.61 2.03
N ALA A 101 -24.29 1.94 1.19
CA ALA A 101 -24.55 0.58 0.75
C ALA A 101 -24.31 -0.49 1.84
N LYS A 102 -23.51 -0.19 2.86
CA LYS A 102 -23.09 -1.13 3.93
C LYS A 102 -22.43 -2.40 3.38
N LEU A 103 -21.67 -2.25 2.33
CA LEU A 103 -20.94 -3.32 1.66
C LEU A 103 -19.46 -3.31 2.07
N SER A 104 -18.81 -4.45 1.97
CA SER A 104 -17.36 -4.54 2.17
C SER A 104 -16.63 -4.00 0.94
N VAL A 105 -15.81 -2.98 1.14
CA VAL A 105 -14.87 -2.47 0.13
C VAL A 105 -13.46 -2.65 0.68
N GLN A 106 -12.57 -3.27 -0.10
CA GLN A 106 -11.14 -3.39 0.22
C GLN A 106 -10.30 -2.76 -0.87
N VAL A 107 -9.29 -1.99 -0.46
CA VAL A 107 -8.35 -1.34 -1.38
C VAL A 107 -7.05 -2.14 -1.45
N GLY A 108 -6.50 -2.32 -2.67
CA GLY A 108 -5.31 -3.14 -2.95
C GLY A 108 -3.99 -2.52 -2.49
N HIS A 109 -3.89 -2.08 -1.24
CA HIS A 109 -2.61 -1.69 -0.64
C HIS A 109 -1.84 -2.93 -0.16
N VAL A 110 -1.36 -3.70 -1.12
CA VAL A 110 -0.75 -5.02 -0.96
C VAL A 110 0.41 -5.08 0.05
N GLU A 111 1.14 -3.98 0.25
CA GLU A 111 2.27 -3.96 1.20
C GLU A 111 1.84 -4.13 2.66
N ARG A 112 0.56 -3.90 3.02
CA ARG A 112 0.02 -4.26 4.34
C ARG A 112 -0.01 -5.77 4.60
N PHE A 113 0.04 -6.57 3.54
CA PHE A 113 0.05 -8.03 3.58
C PHE A 113 1.45 -8.61 3.28
N ASN A 114 2.44 -7.74 3.06
CA ASN A 114 3.82 -8.17 2.87
C ASN A 114 4.31 -8.89 4.13
N PRO A 115 4.83 -10.12 4.00
CA PRO A 115 5.18 -10.93 5.17
C PRO A 115 6.22 -10.27 6.09
N ALA A 116 7.13 -9.45 5.55
CA ALA A 116 8.06 -8.69 6.38
C ALA A 116 7.35 -7.62 7.23
N PHE A 117 6.37 -6.91 6.64
CA PHE A 117 5.59 -5.93 7.39
C PHE A 117 4.70 -6.59 8.44
N VAL A 118 4.06 -7.71 8.09
CA VAL A 118 3.23 -8.49 9.02
C VAL A 118 4.06 -8.95 10.23
N ALA A 119 5.30 -9.42 10.00
CA ALA A 119 6.20 -9.80 11.08
C ALA A 119 6.64 -8.61 11.96
N ALA A 120 6.69 -7.40 11.40
CA ALA A 120 7.04 -6.18 12.13
C ALA A 120 5.89 -5.62 12.98
N GLN A 121 4.63 -5.82 12.55
CA GLN A 121 3.44 -5.20 13.15
C GLN A 121 3.33 -5.34 14.69
N PRO A 122 3.59 -6.51 15.31
CA PRO A 122 3.50 -6.66 16.76
C PRO A 122 4.52 -5.83 17.56
N HIS A 123 5.54 -5.29 16.91
CA HIS A 123 6.66 -4.58 17.53
C HIS A 123 6.53 -3.05 17.43
N PHE A 124 5.53 -2.52 16.72
CA PHE A 124 5.31 -1.07 16.65
C PHE A 124 4.65 -0.56 17.93
N ASP A 125 5.31 0.44 18.55
CA ASP A 125 4.80 1.15 19.72
C ASP A 125 5.25 2.63 19.67
N GLN A 126 4.30 3.55 19.52
CA GLN A 126 4.54 4.99 19.49
C GLN A 126 5.75 5.38 18.60
N VAL A 127 5.69 5.01 17.33
CA VAL A 127 6.74 5.34 16.37
C VAL A 127 6.91 6.86 16.28
N MET A 128 8.15 7.32 16.41
CA MET A 128 8.51 8.75 16.50
C MET A 128 9.10 9.28 15.20
N PHE A 129 9.78 8.42 14.43
CA PHE A 129 10.42 8.80 13.18
C PHE A 129 10.41 7.63 12.20
N ILE A 130 10.15 7.93 10.92
CA ILE A 130 10.11 6.94 9.84
C ILE A 130 10.94 7.42 8.67
N GLU A 131 11.69 6.52 8.06
CA GLU A 131 12.35 6.72 6.77
C GLU A 131 11.93 5.64 5.81
N THR A 132 11.48 6.00 4.61
CA THR A 132 11.15 5.05 3.56
C THR A 132 11.92 5.34 2.28
N HIS A 133 12.32 4.28 1.60
CA HIS A 133 12.94 4.35 0.28
C HIS A 133 12.30 3.33 -0.64
N ARG A 134 11.64 3.83 -1.68
CA ARG A 134 11.07 3.01 -2.76
C ARG A 134 11.70 3.42 -4.07
N LEU A 135 12.74 2.69 -4.42
CA LEU A 135 13.56 2.93 -5.59
C LEU A 135 13.30 1.84 -6.63
N ALA A 136 13.00 2.22 -7.85
CA ALA A 136 12.80 1.33 -8.97
C ALA A 136 13.75 1.66 -10.12
N GLU A 137 14.21 0.63 -10.83
CA GLU A 137 14.90 0.78 -12.10
C GLU A 137 13.95 1.38 -13.13
N TYR A 138 14.51 2.15 -14.07
CA TYR A 138 13.70 2.79 -15.10
C TYR A 138 12.94 1.78 -15.96
N ASN A 139 11.63 1.99 -16.04
CA ASN A 139 10.76 1.26 -16.95
C ASN A 139 9.96 2.28 -17.78
N PRO A 140 10.04 2.24 -19.13
CA PRO A 140 9.33 3.18 -19.99
C PRO A 140 7.79 3.06 -19.91
N ARG A 141 7.28 1.95 -19.35
CA ARG A 141 5.85 1.78 -19.11
C ARG A 141 5.44 2.46 -17.81
N GLY A 142 4.36 3.25 -17.85
CA GLY A 142 3.80 3.92 -16.65
C GLY A 142 4.49 5.24 -16.31
N THR A 143 5.21 5.86 -17.24
CA THR A 143 5.80 7.21 -17.06
C THR A 143 4.75 8.32 -17.11
N ASP A 144 3.56 8.03 -17.56
CA ASP A 144 2.37 8.88 -17.56
C ASP A 144 1.78 9.08 -16.16
N VAL A 145 2.01 8.13 -15.24
CA VAL A 145 1.56 8.22 -13.84
C VAL A 145 2.67 8.86 -12.98
N SER A 146 2.29 9.75 -12.07
CA SER A 146 3.24 10.35 -11.11
C SER A 146 3.92 9.28 -10.25
N VAL A 147 5.25 9.45 -9.99
CA VAL A 147 6.01 8.59 -9.07
C VAL A 147 5.38 8.54 -7.66
N VAL A 148 4.62 9.57 -7.30
CA VAL A 148 3.89 9.62 -6.01
C VAL A 148 2.72 8.63 -6.01
N LEU A 149 1.86 8.65 -7.02
CA LEU A 149 0.69 7.76 -7.12
C LEU A 149 1.05 6.33 -7.53
N ASP A 150 2.18 6.15 -8.24
CA ASP A 150 2.61 4.81 -8.65
C ASP A 150 3.40 4.10 -7.55
N LEU A 151 4.42 4.76 -6.99
CA LEU A 151 5.37 4.17 -6.05
C LEU A 151 5.16 4.64 -4.60
N MET A 152 5.17 5.95 -4.35
CA MET A 152 5.18 6.48 -2.98
C MET A 152 3.91 6.18 -2.20
N ILE A 153 2.78 6.02 -2.88
CA ILE A 153 1.46 5.75 -2.25
C ILE A 153 1.48 4.48 -1.38
N HIS A 154 2.27 3.48 -1.73
CA HIS A 154 2.45 2.29 -0.90
C HIS A 154 3.09 2.61 0.45
N ASP A 155 4.09 3.50 0.45
CA ASP A 155 4.78 3.90 1.68
C ASP A 155 3.95 4.90 2.47
N ILE A 156 3.16 5.75 1.80
CA ILE A 156 2.17 6.63 2.44
C ILE A 156 1.16 5.78 3.23
N ASP A 157 0.59 4.77 2.62
CA ASP A 157 -0.35 3.85 3.27
C ASP A 157 0.26 3.17 4.50
N ILE A 158 1.49 2.64 4.38
CA ILE A 158 2.21 2.03 5.52
C ILE A 158 2.44 3.04 6.65
N VAL A 159 2.84 4.27 6.33
CA VAL A 159 3.07 5.32 7.32
C VAL A 159 1.78 5.68 8.05
N LEU A 160 0.68 5.89 7.32
CA LEU A 160 -0.62 6.20 7.93
C LEU A 160 -1.12 5.06 8.83
N ASN A 161 -0.95 3.82 8.39
CA ASN A 161 -1.32 2.62 9.17
C ASN A 161 -0.55 2.49 10.47
N VAL A 162 0.74 2.86 10.49
CA VAL A 162 1.60 2.74 11.68
C VAL A 162 1.43 3.92 12.63
N VAL A 163 1.34 5.16 12.10
CA VAL A 163 1.36 6.38 12.93
C VAL A 163 0.03 6.64 13.61
N LYS A 164 -1.09 6.36 12.95
CA LYS A 164 -2.47 6.53 13.47
C LYS A 164 -2.70 7.89 14.15
N SER A 165 -2.29 8.96 13.48
CA SER A 165 -2.43 10.34 13.95
C SER A 165 -2.72 11.26 12.77
N ASN A 166 -3.37 12.40 13.00
CA ASN A 166 -3.66 13.34 11.93
C ASN A 166 -2.37 13.93 11.36
N LEU A 167 -2.36 14.09 10.03
CA LEU A 167 -1.29 14.78 9.33
C LEU A 167 -1.41 16.30 9.58
N ARG A 168 -0.36 16.89 10.16
CA ARG A 168 -0.29 18.32 10.47
C ARG A 168 0.33 19.13 9.35
N LYS A 169 1.37 18.58 8.70
CA LYS A 169 2.11 19.30 7.67
C LYS A 169 2.72 18.35 6.67
N THR A 170 2.66 18.75 5.39
CA THR A 170 3.34 18.11 4.27
C THR A 170 4.34 19.08 3.67
N SER A 171 5.53 18.59 3.32
CA SER A 171 6.53 19.31 2.52
C SER A 171 7.12 18.34 1.52
N ALA A 172 7.24 18.74 0.27
CA ALA A 172 7.76 17.84 -0.77
C ALA A 172 8.65 18.59 -1.77
N SER A 173 9.57 17.85 -2.38
CA SER A 173 10.38 18.26 -3.52
C SER A 173 10.51 17.10 -4.50
N GLY A 174 10.62 17.43 -5.79
CA GLY A 174 10.74 16.42 -6.83
C GLY A 174 11.50 16.95 -8.03
N VAL A 175 12.09 16.04 -8.80
CA VAL A 175 12.86 16.37 -9.98
C VAL A 175 12.44 15.49 -11.15
N ALA A 176 12.14 16.13 -12.28
CA ALA A 176 11.96 15.48 -13.57
C ALA A 176 13.34 15.39 -14.26
N VAL A 177 13.75 14.18 -14.65
CA VAL A 177 15.06 13.91 -15.25
C VAL A 177 14.91 13.28 -16.64
N ILE A 178 13.98 12.35 -16.78
CA ILE A 178 13.75 11.58 -18.02
C ILE A 178 12.35 11.85 -18.57
N SER A 179 11.35 11.99 -17.69
CA SER A 179 9.95 12.25 -18.05
C SER A 179 9.55 13.71 -17.80
N ASP A 180 8.37 14.11 -18.27
CA ASP A 180 7.82 15.45 -18.02
C ASP A 180 7.32 15.63 -16.58
N ASN A 181 7.12 14.52 -15.85
CA ASN A 181 6.72 14.50 -14.46
C ASN A 181 7.92 14.16 -13.54
N PRO A 182 7.87 14.50 -12.25
CA PRO A 182 8.93 14.10 -11.33
C PRO A 182 9.21 12.60 -11.36
N ASP A 183 10.46 12.23 -11.67
CA ASP A 183 10.96 10.87 -11.68
C ASP A 183 11.48 10.44 -10.31
N ILE A 184 11.83 11.43 -9.49
CA ILE A 184 12.18 11.26 -8.08
C ILE A 184 11.41 12.28 -7.24
N CYS A 185 10.90 11.83 -6.11
CA CYS A 185 10.22 12.68 -5.14
C CYS A 185 10.69 12.34 -3.72
N ASN A 186 10.92 13.38 -2.93
CA ASN A 186 11.10 13.30 -1.49
C ASN A 186 9.96 14.07 -0.81
N ALA A 187 9.33 13.46 0.18
CA ALA A 187 8.27 14.06 0.97
C ALA A 187 8.57 13.92 2.47
N ARG A 188 8.23 14.96 3.22
CA ARG A 188 8.28 14.97 4.68
C ARG A 188 6.88 15.20 5.22
N LEU A 189 6.41 14.26 6.04
CA LEU A 189 5.11 14.28 6.71
C LEU A 189 5.34 14.51 8.20
N GLU A 190 4.62 15.46 8.80
CA GLU A 190 4.66 15.74 10.24
C GLU A 190 3.25 15.53 10.82
N PHE A 191 3.16 14.75 11.90
CA PHE A 191 1.91 14.35 12.52
C PHE A 191 1.65 15.08 13.85
N ASP A 192 0.38 15.14 14.27
CA ASP A 192 -0.02 15.82 15.52
C ASP A 192 0.60 15.18 16.77
N ASN A 193 0.84 13.86 16.74
CA ASN A 193 1.52 13.15 17.84
C ASN A 193 3.05 13.39 17.87
N GLY A 194 3.58 14.22 16.98
CA GLY A 194 4.99 14.56 16.88
C GLY A 194 5.81 13.60 16.02
N CYS A 195 5.23 12.52 15.51
CA CYS A 195 5.91 11.64 14.57
C CYS A 195 6.25 12.38 13.27
N VAL A 196 7.39 12.02 12.70
CA VAL A 196 7.84 12.55 11.39
C VAL A 196 8.17 11.39 10.48
N ALA A 197 7.71 11.44 9.23
CA ALA A 197 8.08 10.48 8.19
C ALA A 197 8.74 11.18 7.01
N ASN A 198 9.89 10.67 6.57
CA ASN A 198 10.56 11.06 5.34
C ASN A 198 10.41 9.94 4.31
N LEU A 199 9.83 10.26 3.17
CA LEU A 199 9.57 9.30 2.10
C LEU A 199 10.38 9.68 0.87
N THR A 200 11.05 8.72 0.26
CA THR A 200 11.75 8.90 -1.02
C THR A 200 11.29 7.85 -2.01
N ALA A 201 10.73 8.28 -3.13
CA ALA A 201 10.39 7.42 -4.25
C ALA A 201 11.13 7.84 -5.51
N SER A 202 11.66 6.87 -6.27
CA SER A 202 12.38 7.11 -7.52
C SER A 202 12.10 5.98 -8.51
N ARG A 203 11.87 6.35 -9.78
CA ARG A 203 11.73 5.40 -10.90
C ARG A 203 12.97 5.34 -11.80
N ILE A 204 14.05 6.02 -11.41
CA ILE A 204 15.28 6.18 -12.20
C ILE A 204 16.53 5.72 -11.44
N SER A 205 16.36 4.73 -10.57
CA SER A 205 17.46 4.19 -9.76
C SER A 205 18.19 3.04 -10.46
N LEU A 206 19.43 2.79 -10.07
CA LEU A 206 20.24 1.70 -10.62
C LEU A 206 19.86 0.32 -10.06
N LYS A 207 19.16 0.30 -8.93
CA LYS A 207 18.71 -0.95 -8.26
C LYS A 207 17.36 -0.71 -7.60
N ASN A 208 16.56 -1.77 -7.60
CA ASN A 208 15.32 -1.77 -6.84
C ASN A 208 15.60 -1.80 -5.33
N MET A 209 14.84 -1.01 -4.57
CA MET A 209 14.83 -1.02 -3.11
C MET A 209 13.43 -0.70 -2.61
N ARG A 210 12.96 -1.43 -1.61
CA ARG A 210 11.69 -1.16 -0.93
C ARG A 210 11.92 -1.36 0.56
N LYS A 211 12.37 -0.32 1.24
CA LYS A 211 12.82 -0.42 2.63
C LYS A 211 12.28 0.71 3.49
N SER A 212 11.75 0.35 4.65
CA SER A 212 11.31 1.30 5.68
C SER A 212 12.02 1.06 7.00
N ARG A 213 12.32 2.15 7.71
CA ARG A 213 12.95 2.17 9.01
C ARG A 213 12.07 2.94 9.97
N PHE A 214 11.78 2.32 11.10
CA PHE A 214 10.90 2.87 12.13
C PHE A 214 11.69 3.03 13.42
N PHE A 215 11.68 4.24 13.95
CA PHE A 215 12.38 4.58 15.18
C PHE A 215 11.34 4.90 16.25
N GLN A 216 11.46 4.23 17.36
CA GLN A 216 10.64 4.43 18.57
C GLN A 216 11.54 4.49 19.81
N LYS A 217 10.98 4.84 20.96
CA LYS A 217 11.77 5.12 22.16
C LYS A 217 12.69 3.96 22.57
N ASN A 218 12.23 2.74 22.37
CA ASN A 218 12.85 1.51 22.87
C ASN A 218 13.20 0.51 21.77
N ALA A 219 13.00 0.86 20.50
CA ALA A 219 13.35 -0.03 19.41
C ALA A 219 13.62 0.73 18.08
N TYR A 220 14.36 0.07 17.23
CA TYR A 220 14.58 0.37 15.84
C TYR A 220 14.19 -0.83 15.00
N ILE A 221 13.27 -0.64 14.05
CA ILE A 221 12.73 -1.71 13.22
C ILE A 221 13.05 -1.40 11.76
N THR A 222 13.61 -2.35 11.04
CA THR A 222 13.81 -2.25 9.60
C THR A 222 12.93 -3.29 8.91
N VAL A 223 12.15 -2.84 7.92
CA VAL A 223 11.36 -3.71 7.05
C VAL A 223 11.88 -3.58 5.62
N ASP A 224 12.36 -4.66 5.06
CA ASP A 224 12.72 -4.78 3.65
C ASP A 224 11.61 -5.54 2.92
N PHE A 225 10.75 -4.80 2.24
CA PHE A 225 9.60 -5.36 1.52
C PHE A 225 10.01 -6.17 0.29
N LEU A 226 11.15 -5.84 -0.31
CA LEU A 226 11.66 -6.52 -1.50
C LEU A 226 12.28 -7.87 -1.14
N GLU A 227 13.16 -7.86 -0.12
CA GLU A 227 13.86 -9.05 0.36
C GLU A 227 13.02 -9.87 1.36
N ARG A 228 11.84 -9.34 1.76
CA ARG A 228 10.94 -9.93 2.75
C ARG A 228 11.65 -10.25 4.06
N LYS A 229 12.32 -9.24 4.64
CA LYS A 229 13.11 -9.37 5.88
C LYS A 229 12.71 -8.28 6.86
N THR A 230 12.71 -8.65 8.14
CA THR A 230 12.52 -7.71 9.25
C THR A 230 13.65 -7.89 10.23
N ASP A 231 14.32 -6.79 10.57
CA ASP A 231 15.29 -6.74 11.64
C ASP A 231 14.76 -5.82 12.75
N LEU A 232 14.92 -6.25 14.00
CA LEU A 232 14.51 -5.53 15.20
C LEU A 232 15.71 -5.34 16.12
N ILE A 233 15.98 -4.10 16.52
CA ILE A 233 16.95 -3.78 17.57
C ILE A 233 16.16 -3.17 18.72
N GLN A 234 16.09 -3.87 19.85
CA GLN A 234 15.47 -3.37 21.07
C GLN A 234 16.51 -2.70 21.96
N ILE A 235 16.08 -1.68 22.70
CA ILE A 235 16.90 -0.93 23.65
C ILE A 235 16.30 -1.16 25.04
N GLN A 236 17.06 -1.82 25.92
CA GLN A 236 16.62 -2.16 27.26
C GLN A 236 17.66 -1.80 28.33
N ASP A 237 17.31 -1.97 29.59
CA ASP A 237 18.31 -1.89 30.66
C ASP A 237 19.26 -3.10 30.57
N PRO A 238 20.55 -2.93 30.95
CA PRO A 238 21.52 -4.01 30.86
C PRO A 238 21.08 -5.26 31.64
N ASP A 239 21.15 -6.42 31.01
CA ASP A 239 20.96 -7.72 31.64
C ASP A 239 22.32 -8.23 32.17
N PRO A 240 22.51 -8.33 33.51
CA PRO A 240 23.75 -8.81 34.08
C PRO A 240 24.05 -10.27 33.73
N THR A 241 23.08 -11.02 33.26
CA THR A 241 23.21 -12.44 32.91
C THR A 241 23.61 -12.66 31.46
N ASP A 242 23.58 -11.61 30.62
CA ASP A 242 24.01 -11.66 29.23
C ASP A 242 25.47 -11.11 29.07
N PRO A 243 26.49 -11.98 29.05
CA PRO A 243 27.87 -11.56 28.92
C PRO A 243 28.25 -11.05 27.53
N PHE A 244 27.40 -11.27 26.53
CA PHE A 244 27.61 -10.87 25.13
C PHE A 244 26.77 -9.68 24.70
N GLY A 245 25.98 -9.11 25.62
CA GLY A 245 25.13 -7.98 25.37
C GLY A 245 25.90 -6.75 24.89
N VAL A 246 25.47 -6.13 23.80
CA VAL A 246 26.08 -4.89 23.30
C VAL A 246 25.61 -3.72 24.16
N ILE A 247 26.52 -3.21 25.00
CA ILE A 247 26.22 -2.11 25.91
C ILE A 247 26.59 -0.77 25.27
N ILE A 248 25.63 0.17 25.26
CA ILE A 248 25.85 1.57 24.91
C ILE A 248 25.91 2.41 26.18
N ASN A 249 26.99 3.17 26.33
CA ASN A 249 27.13 4.16 27.37
C ASN A 249 26.85 5.56 26.81
N PRO A 250 25.66 6.15 27.05
CA PRO A 250 25.30 7.44 26.45
C PRO A 250 26.14 8.62 27.01
N GLY A 251 26.93 8.43 28.06
CA GLY A 251 27.65 9.51 28.72
C GLY A 251 26.76 10.42 29.57
N ASN A 252 27.35 11.47 30.16
CA ASN A 252 26.63 12.55 30.83
C ASN A 252 25.58 12.08 31.85
N ASP A 253 25.95 11.21 32.78
CA ASP A 253 25.11 10.68 33.89
C ASP A 253 23.88 9.84 33.44
N LYS A 254 23.78 9.51 32.16
CA LYS A 254 22.72 8.61 31.66
C LYS A 254 23.11 7.15 31.94
N LYS A 255 22.08 6.38 32.31
CA LYS A 255 22.28 4.93 32.56
C LYS A 255 22.69 4.22 31.27
N PRO A 256 23.58 3.24 31.33
CA PRO A 256 23.89 2.35 30.23
C PRO A 256 22.63 1.67 29.70
N LYS A 257 22.61 1.38 28.39
CA LYS A 257 21.55 0.63 27.73
C LYS A 257 22.15 -0.55 27.00
N GLN A 258 21.40 -1.63 26.91
CA GLN A 258 21.76 -2.82 26.13
C GLN A 258 20.97 -2.85 24.84
N LEU A 259 21.63 -3.17 23.73
CA LEU A 259 21.00 -3.48 22.45
C LEU A 259 20.77 -4.98 22.36
N VAL A 260 19.53 -5.36 22.07
CA VAL A 260 19.15 -6.74 21.75
C VAL A 260 18.76 -6.79 20.28
N PHE A 261 19.49 -7.62 19.53
CA PHE A 261 19.24 -7.84 18.12
C PHE A 261 18.31 -9.04 17.95
N ASP A 262 17.19 -8.83 17.29
CA ASP A 262 16.21 -9.86 17.01
C ASP A 262 15.85 -9.85 15.52
N LYS A 263 15.43 -11.02 15.03
CA LYS A 263 14.94 -11.21 13.66
C LYS A 263 13.58 -11.90 13.73
N PRO A 264 12.50 -11.11 13.78
CA PRO A 264 11.16 -11.68 13.77
C PRO A 264 10.98 -12.69 12.62
N THR A 265 10.36 -13.83 12.92
CA THR A 265 10.14 -14.87 11.92
C THR A 265 9.18 -14.35 10.84
N VAL A 266 9.66 -14.29 9.62
CA VAL A 266 8.87 -13.94 8.44
C VAL A 266 8.34 -15.22 7.82
N LEU A 267 7.03 -15.44 7.91
CA LEU A 267 6.38 -16.60 7.29
C LEU A 267 6.25 -16.37 5.78
N GLU A 268 6.62 -17.38 5.00
CA GLU A 268 6.43 -17.28 3.54
C GLU A 268 4.94 -17.17 3.21
N SER A 269 4.59 -16.12 2.48
CA SER A 269 3.24 -15.89 1.97
C SER A 269 3.28 -15.05 0.69
N ASN A 270 2.19 -15.10 -0.07
CA ASN A 270 1.97 -14.21 -1.20
C ASN A 270 1.04 -13.08 -0.77
N ALA A 271 1.54 -11.85 -0.77
CA ALA A 271 0.80 -10.69 -0.26
C ALA A 271 -0.54 -10.46 -1.01
N ILE A 272 -0.57 -10.62 -2.34
CA ILE A 272 -1.82 -10.51 -3.13
C ILE A 272 -2.80 -11.63 -2.74
N LYS A 273 -2.33 -12.85 -2.54
CA LYS A 273 -3.19 -13.96 -2.08
C LYS A 273 -3.77 -13.68 -0.70
N GLU A 274 -2.96 -13.15 0.21
CA GLU A 274 -3.41 -12.83 1.57
C GLU A 274 -4.40 -11.65 1.61
N GLU A 275 -4.26 -10.65 0.74
CA GLU A 275 -5.24 -9.57 0.66
C GLU A 275 -6.58 -10.04 0.09
N LEU A 276 -6.58 -10.90 -0.93
CA LEU A 276 -7.80 -11.51 -1.46
C LEU A 276 -8.48 -12.39 -0.39
N ARG A 277 -7.70 -13.22 0.33
CA ARG A 277 -8.23 -14.03 1.46
C ARG A 277 -8.83 -13.14 2.55
N ALA A 278 -8.18 -12.03 2.91
CA ALA A 278 -8.69 -11.09 3.90
C ALA A 278 -10.00 -10.44 3.45
N PHE A 279 -10.15 -10.15 2.16
CA PHE A 279 -11.39 -9.63 1.59
C PHE A 279 -12.54 -10.66 1.70
N ALA A 280 -12.31 -11.91 1.29
CA ALA A 280 -13.31 -12.98 1.46
C ALA A 280 -13.70 -13.18 2.93
N HIS A 281 -12.71 -13.18 3.83
CA HIS A 281 -12.95 -13.29 5.26
C HIS A 281 -13.82 -12.15 5.79
N ALA A 282 -13.57 -10.91 5.37
CA ALA A 282 -14.36 -9.74 5.78
C ALA A 282 -15.83 -9.86 5.35
N ILE A 283 -16.08 -10.31 4.12
CA ILE A 283 -17.43 -10.55 3.59
C ILE A 283 -18.13 -11.65 4.39
N ASN A 284 -17.51 -12.83 4.49
CA ASN A 284 -18.12 -14.01 5.09
C ASN A 284 -18.43 -13.85 6.58
N ASN A 285 -17.66 -13.02 7.28
CA ASN A 285 -17.83 -12.78 8.73
C ASN A 285 -18.45 -11.42 9.06
N SER A 286 -18.82 -10.62 8.05
CA SER A 286 -19.37 -9.28 8.23
C SER A 286 -18.48 -8.40 9.13
N THR A 287 -17.16 -8.47 8.92
CA THR A 287 -16.17 -7.67 9.63
C THR A 287 -15.60 -6.56 8.72
N PRO A 288 -15.05 -5.48 9.27
CA PRO A 288 -14.34 -4.49 8.46
C PRO A 288 -13.20 -5.12 7.66
N THR A 289 -12.99 -4.62 6.44
CA THR A 289 -11.84 -5.00 5.62
C THR A 289 -10.53 -4.51 6.23
N LYS A 290 -9.42 -5.19 5.95
CA LYS A 290 -8.10 -4.81 6.51
C LYS A 290 -7.55 -3.51 5.94
N VAL A 291 -7.94 -3.18 4.73
CA VAL A 291 -7.63 -1.92 4.05
C VAL A 291 -8.95 -1.35 3.58
N THR A 292 -9.48 -0.40 4.32
CA THR A 292 -10.81 0.15 4.06
C THR A 292 -10.79 1.16 2.91
N VAL A 293 -11.97 1.56 2.45
CA VAL A 293 -12.10 2.63 1.45
C VAL A 293 -11.57 3.97 2.00
N GLU A 294 -11.74 4.22 3.31
CA GLU A 294 -11.19 5.37 4.01
C GLU A 294 -9.67 5.36 4.02
N ASP A 295 -9.03 4.21 4.29
CA ASP A 295 -7.58 4.06 4.18
C ASP A 295 -7.08 4.44 2.77
N GLY A 296 -7.77 3.97 1.72
CA GLY A 296 -7.45 4.32 0.34
C GLY A 296 -7.64 5.81 0.04
N HIS A 297 -8.72 6.41 0.55
CA HIS A 297 -8.99 7.84 0.45
C HIS A 297 -7.90 8.65 1.14
N ASP A 298 -7.52 8.31 2.36
CA ASP A 298 -6.52 9.03 3.15
C ASP A 298 -5.12 8.94 2.53
N ALA A 299 -4.76 7.77 2.01
CA ALA A 299 -3.51 7.61 1.27
C ALA A 299 -3.47 8.48 0.01
N MET A 300 -4.58 8.55 -0.74
CA MET A 300 -4.71 9.47 -1.89
C MET A 300 -4.65 10.93 -1.46
N GLN A 301 -5.33 11.31 -0.38
CA GLN A 301 -5.33 12.69 0.11
C GLN A 301 -3.91 13.18 0.40
N VAL A 302 -3.09 12.36 1.08
CA VAL A 302 -1.69 12.69 1.33
C VAL A 302 -0.89 12.74 0.03
N ALA A 303 -1.11 11.79 -0.89
CA ALA A 303 -0.45 11.78 -2.18
C ALA A 303 -0.73 13.06 -3.00
N TYR A 304 -1.99 13.52 -3.03
CA TYR A 304 -2.36 14.76 -3.70
C TYR A 304 -1.79 16.00 -3.02
N GLN A 305 -1.74 16.06 -1.69
CA GLN A 305 -1.05 17.14 -0.98
C GLN A 305 0.44 17.22 -1.35
N ILE A 306 1.10 16.07 -1.55
CA ILE A 306 2.48 16.02 -2.03
C ILE A 306 2.57 16.55 -3.46
N LEU A 307 1.67 16.13 -4.35
CA LEU A 307 1.63 16.60 -5.75
C LEU A 307 1.43 18.11 -5.86
N ASP A 308 0.57 18.70 -5.04
CA ASP A 308 0.34 20.14 -4.98
C ASP A 308 1.62 20.90 -4.62
N GLN A 309 2.41 20.39 -3.66
CA GLN A 309 3.71 20.97 -3.30
C GLN A 309 4.73 20.89 -4.46
N LEU A 310 4.72 19.79 -5.21
CA LEU A 310 5.61 19.62 -6.37
C LEU A 310 5.27 20.60 -7.50
N SER A 311 3.99 20.83 -7.77
CA SER A 311 3.51 21.77 -8.78
C SER A 311 3.99 23.20 -8.48
N PHE A 312 3.90 23.61 -7.22
CA PHE A 312 4.37 24.92 -6.75
C PHE A 312 5.88 25.07 -6.90
N SER A 313 6.67 24.06 -6.55
CA SER A 313 8.13 24.08 -6.65
C SER A 313 8.60 24.19 -8.09
N ASN A 314 7.99 23.48 -9.02
CA ASN A 314 8.33 23.53 -10.44
C ASN A 314 8.07 24.91 -11.06
N SER A 315 7.05 25.63 -10.61
CA SER A 315 6.76 27.00 -11.08
C SER A 315 7.84 28.01 -10.68
N ILE A 316 8.55 27.78 -9.57
CA ILE A 316 9.65 28.64 -9.10
C ILE A 316 10.92 28.43 -9.93
N PHE A 317 11.18 27.21 -10.39
CA PHE A 317 12.37 26.87 -11.18
C PHE A 317 12.19 27.12 -12.68
N ALA A 318 10.96 27.31 -13.17
CA ALA A 318 10.65 27.61 -14.55
C ALA A 318 10.64 29.13 -14.86
N ALA A 319 10.80 29.99 -13.86
CA ALA A 319 10.90 31.45 -13.96
C ALA A 319 12.36 31.92 -13.83
#